data_215a1f7a871c53e84768e111a65453aa
#
_entry.id   215a1f7a871c53e84768e111a65453aa
#
_cell.length_a   1.000
_cell.length_b   1.000
_cell.length_c   1.000
_cell.angle_alpha   90.00
_cell.angle_beta   90.00
_cell.angle_gamma   90.00
#
_symmetry.space_group_name_H-M   'P 1'
#
loop_
_entity.id
_entity.type
_entity.pdbx_description
1 polymer ?
#
loop_
_entity_poly.entity_id
_entity_poly.type
_entity_poly.pdbx_seq_one_letter_code
_entity_poly.pdbx_strand_id
1 'polypeptide(L)'
;MGKNLKGKQLGKGLGQRKDGLYYARCRNYRGEREERCFKTLQEQLYLRLHPEGRTVASPNMTVDAWFNQWVKDVVGNRAPNTVRNYRERYEHNIQPFIGSMLLRDVKQIDCQRILNAMEDDYAGSTIRQTYMTMGTFFKSARENDLIAKHPMDGVRYTKPVRAPDDIHFLTVAEQKQFLDAAKHSHNYAQYALILETGLRTGEMIGLTWDAIDWEKHTLTVNKTLEYRHKQGVW
;
A
#
# COMPACT_ATOMS: atom_id res chain seq x y z
N MET A 1 13.63 -12.05 42.31
CA MET A 1 13.40 -12.51 40.90
C MET A 1 12.02 -13.13 40.86
N GLY A 2 11.23 -12.80 39.82
CA GLY A 2 9.90 -13.38 39.66
C GLY A 2 10.00 -14.83 39.13
N LYS A 3 9.06 -15.65 39.58
CA LYS A 3 8.98 -17.07 39.15
C LYS A 3 7.62 -17.34 38.49
N ASN A 4 7.55 -18.34 37.62
CA ASN A 4 6.28 -18.85 37.16
C ASN A 4 5.67 -19.84 38.19
N LEU A 5 4.42 -20.29 37.94
CA LEU A 5 3.73 -21.27 38.81
C LEU A 5 4.44 -22.63 38.91
N LYS A 6 5.35 -22.93 37.97
CA LYS A 6 6.18 -24.13 37.93
C LYS A 6 7.57 -23.91 38.56
N GLY A 7 7.81 -22.78 39.24
CA GLY A 7 9.07 -22.45 39.92
C GLY A 7 10.20 -21.94 39.02
N LYS A 8 10.01 -21.88 37.69
CA LYS A 8 11.05 -21.40 36.74
C LYS A 8 11.25 -19.88 36.89
N GLN A 9 12.48 -19.43 36.97
CA GLN A 9 12.81 -18.02 37.04
C GLN A 9 12.49 -17.30 35.71
N LEU A 10 11.78 -16.17 35.80
CA LEU A 10 11.34 -15.36 34.65
C LEU A 10 12.16 -14.07 34.46
N GLY A 11 12.96 -13.70 35.45
CA GLY A 11 13.76 -12.49 35.47
C GLY A 11 13.22 -11.39 36.38
N LYS A 12 13.95 -10.25 36.46
CA LYS A 12 13.61 -9.11 37.35
C LYS A 12 12.38 -8.38 36.79
N GLY A 13 11.38 -8.18 37.63
CA GLY A 13 10.15 -7.46 37.25
C GLY A 13 9.09 -8.32 36.54
N LEU A 14 9.34 -9.62 36.38
CA LEU A 14 8.45 -10.55 35.72
C LEU A 14 7.92 -11.60 36.68
N GLY A 15 6.66 -12.02 36.54
CA GLY A 15 6.09 -13.09 37.32
C GLY A 15 4.84 -13.68 36.69
N GLN A 16 4.29 -14.70 37.32
CA GLN A 16 3.02 -15.30 36.94
C GLN A 16 2.06 -15.27 38.15
N ARG A 17 0.83 -14.85 37.91
CA ARG A 17 -0.23 -14.77 38.92
C ARG A 17 -0.86 -16.17 39.11
N LYS A 18 -1.59 -16.34 40.23
CA LYS A 18 -2.30 -17.59 40.52
C LYS A 18 -3.39 -17.95 39.50
N ASP A 19 -3.93 -16.94 38.81
CA ASP A 19 -4.90 -17.09 37.71
C ASP A 19 -4.26 -17.52 36.37
N GLY A 20 -2.94 -17.77 36.35
CA GLY A 20 -2.20 -18.20 35.19
C GLY A 20 -1.67 -17.08 34.31
N LEU A 21 -2.09 -15.84 34.49
CA LEU A 21 -1.61 -14.70 33.70
C LEU A 21 -0.18 -14.34 34.11
N TYR A 22 0.61 -13.96 33.11
CA TYR A 22 1.94 -13.40 33.33
C TYR A 22 1.83 -11.89 33.58
N TYR A 23 2.69 -11.33 34.43
CA TYR A 23 2.76 -9.89 34.63
C TYR A 23 4.18 -9.39 34.47
N ALA A 24 4.31 -8.16 33.94
CA ALA A 24 5.56 -7.42 33.87
C ALA A 24 5.40 -6.08 34.61
N ARG A 25 6.38 -5.77 35.49
CA ARG A 25 6.51 -4.46 36.11
C ARG A 25 7.59 -3.67 35.41
N CYS A 26 7.21 -2.58 34.77
CA CYS A 26 8.10 -1.65 34.08
C CYS A 26 7.88 -0.21 34.56
N ARG A 27 8.75 0.68 34.16
CA ARG A 27 8.48 2.13 34.24
C ARG A 27 8.04 2.61 32.86
N ASN A 28 6.95 3.39 32.85
CA ASN A 28 6.53 4.04 31.60
C ASN A 28 7.48 5.21 31.25
N TYR A 29 7.27 5.83 30.11
CA TYR A 29 8.08 6.97 29.63
C TYR A 29 8.05 8.19 30.58
N ARG A 30 7.07 8.26 31.51
CA ARG A 30 6.96 9.30 32.57
C ARG A 30 7.69 8.91 33.84
N GLY A 31 8.35 7.72 33.86
CA GLY A 31 9.05 7.23 35.05
C GLY A 31 8.15 6.56 36.11
N GLU A 32 6.83 6.46 35.86
CA GLU A 32 5.86 5.86 36.77
C GLU A 32 5.93 4.33 36.68
N ARG A 33 5.67 3.66 37.83
CA ARG A 33 5.62 2.20 37.86
C ARG A 33 4.30 1.69 37.26
N GLU A 34 4.39 0.83 36.26
CA GLU A 34 3.26 0.20 35.61
C GLU A 34 3.38 -1.31 35.72
N GLU A 35 2.25 -1.99 35.97
CA GLU A 35 2.13 -3.44 35.95
C GLU A 35 1.17 -3.83 34.80
N ARG A 36 1.63 -4.65 33.87
CA ARG A 36 0.81 -5.17 32.76
C ARG A 36 0.71 -6.68 32.84
N CYS A 37 -0.49 -7.20 32.56
CA CYS A 37 -0.78 -8.63 32.57
C CYS A 37 -0.93 -9.16 31.14
N PHE A 38 -0.46 -10.38 30.93
CA PHE A 38 -0.39 -11.05 29.62
C PHE A 38 -0.84 -12.49 29.69
N LYS A 39 -1.38 -13.02 28.60
CA LYS A 39 -1.75 -14.43 28.51
C LYS A 39 -0.54 -15.34 28.25
N THR A 40 0.49 -14.86 27.59
CA THR A 40 1.66 -15.66 27.23
C THR A 40 2.98 -15.05 27.73
N LEU A 41 3.99 -15.91 27.93
CA LEU A 41 5.35 -15.48 28.29
C LEU A 41 6.01 -14.68 27.17
N GLN A 42 5.67 -14.96 25.91
CA GLN A 42 6.23 -14.23 24.75
C GLN A 42 5.75 -12.79 24.70
N GLU A 43 4.48 -12.53 24.99
CA GLU A 43 3.95 -11.16 25.11
C GLU A 43 4.64 -10.38 26.22
N GLN A 44 4.92 -11.05 27.33
CA GLN A 44 5.64 -10.46 28.46
C GLN A 44 7.10 -10.10 28.08
N LEU A 45 7.81 -10.99 27.37
CA LEU A 45 9.19 -10.77 26.95
C LEU A 45 9.31 -9.64 25.94
N TYR A 46 8.33 -9.54 25.02
CA TYR A 46 8.27 -8.51 24.02
C TYR A 46 8.19 -7.10 24.63
N LEU A 47 7.32 -6.90 25.61
CA LEU A 47 7.20 -5.60 26.31
C LEU A 47 8.41 -5.23 27.15
N ARG A 48 9.19 -6.21 27.58
CA ARG A 48 10.46 -5.94 28.26
C ARG A 48 11.52 -5.37 27.31
N LEU A 49 11.49 -5.79 26.04
CA LEU A 49 12.41 -5.31 25.00
C LEU A 49 11.97 -3.98 24.40
N HIS A 50 10.68 -3.60 24.61
CA HIS A 50 10.09 -2.36 24.12
C HIS A 50 9.43 -1.58 25.28
N PRO A 51 10.22 -0.95 26.16
CA PRO A 51 9.72 -0.26 27.35
C PRO A 51 8.83 0.96 27.08
N GLU A 52 8.73 1.38 25.82
CA GLU A 52 8.00 2.59 25.40
C GLU A 52 6.48 2.45 25.36
N GLY A 53 5.96 1.33 25.86
CA GLY A 53 4.57 1.25 26.32
C GLY A 53 3.44 1.47 25.32
N ARG A 54 3.70 1.39 24.03
CA ARG A 54 2.65 1.45 23.02
C ARG A 54 2.02 0.07 22.87
N THR A 55 0.69 0.04 22.76
CA THR A 55 -0.09 -1.17 22.46
C THR A 55 0.36 -1.71 21.12
N VAL A 56 1.32 -2.61 21.15
CA VAL A 56 1.74 -3.31 19.95
C VAL A 56 0.58 -4.19 19.54
N ALA A 57 0.14 -4.02 18.32
CA ALA A 57 -0.72 -4.99 17.68
C ALA A 57 -0.15 -6.40 17.92
N SER A 58 -1.04 -7.38 18.05
CA SER A 58 -0.70 -8.75 18.42
C SER A 58 0.71 -9.16 17.97
N PRO A 59 1.58 -9.67 18.86
CA PRO A 59 2.94 -10.07 18.51
C PRO A 59 2.98 -11.15 17.40
N ASN A 60 1.83 -11.71 17.07
CA ASN A 60 1.63 -12.73 16.02
C ASN A 60 0.89 -12.17 14.79
N MET A 61 0.88 -10.86 14.58
CA MET A 61 0.28 -10.28 13.38
C MET A 61 1.08 -10.68 12.14
N THR A 62 0.40 -11.30 11.18
CA THR A 62 0.98 -11.61 9.86
C THR A 62 0.97 -10.37 8.96
N VAL A 63 1.76 -10.43 7.89
CA VAL A 63 1.75 -9.40 6.85
C VAL A 63 0.36 -9.27 6.23
N ASP A 64 -0.34 -10.38 5.95
CA ASP A 64 -1.72 -10.39 5.46
C ASP A 64 -2.69 -9.70 6.41
N ALA A 65 -2.60 -10.01 7.69
CA ALA A 65 -3.49 -9.42 8.70
C ALA A 65 -3.30 -7.88 8.78
N TRP A 66 -2.04 -7.44 8.77
CA TRP A 66 -1.75 -6.02 8.76
C TRP A 66 -2.17 -5.35 7.46
N PHE A 67 -1.91 -5.96 6.31
CA PHE A 67 -2.31 -5.38 5.02
C PHE A 67 -3.82 -5.16 4.94
N ASN A 68 -4.62 -6.12 5.35
CA ASN A 68 -6.07 -6.00 5.36
C ASN A 68 -6.56 -4.88 6.30
N GLN A 69 -5.96 -4.76 7.48
CA GLN A 69 -6.24 -3.68 8.41
C GLN A 69 -5.82 -2.32 7.83
N TRP A 70 -4.61 -2.23 7.29
CA TRP A 70 -4.08 -1.01 6.70
C TRP A 70 -4.93 -0.52 5.52
N VAL A 71 -5.36 -1.43 4.64
CA VAL A 71 -6.24 -1.08 3.53
C VAL A 71 -7.57 -0.55 4.05
N LYS A 72 -8.14 -1.17 5.08
CA LYS A 72 -9.42 -0.74 5.66
C LYS A 72 -9.32 0.63 6.33
N ASP A 73 -8.31 0.83 7.17
CA ASP A 73 -8.26 1.96 8.11
C ASP A 73 -7.46 3.15 7.58
N VAL A 74 -6.45 2.91 6.71
CA VAL A 74 -5.54 3.95 6.22
C VAL A 74 -5.80 4.32 4.76
N VAL A 75 -6.06 3.32 3.92
CA VAL A 75 -6.22 3.50 2.47
C VAL A 75 -7.68 3.62 2.06
N GLY A 76 -8.61 3.10 2.87
CA GLY A 76 -10.03 2.96 2.52
C GLY A 76 -10.75 4.25 2.13
N ASN A 77 -10.29 5.40 2.63
CA ASN A 77 -10.84 6.71 2.29
C ASN A 77 -10.25 7.33 1.00
N ARG A 78 -9.33 6.61 0.31
CA ARG A 78 -8.76 7.06 -0.96
C ARG A 78 -9.66 6.71 -2.13
N ALA A 79 -9.36 7.28 -3.30
CA ALA A 79 -10.08 6.95 -4.53
C ALA A 79 -10.11 5.42 -4.74
N PRO A 80 -11.26 4.85 -5.14
CA PRO A 80 -11.46 3.41 -5.26
C PRO A 80 -10.40 2.70 -6.10
N ASN A 81 -9.92 3.34 -7.18
CA ASN A 81 -8.84 2.83 -8.00
C ASN A 81 -7.51 2.72 -7.25
N THR A 82 -7.23 3.67 -6.36
CA THR A 82 -6.04 3.62 -5.52
C THR A 82 -6.09 2.39 -4.60
N VAL A 83 -7.23 2.15 -3.96
CA VAL A 83 -7.44 0.98 -3.09
C VAL A 83 -7.28 -0.32 -3.88
N ARG A 84 -7.93 -0.40 -5.05
CA ARG A 84 -7.82 -1.56 -5.95
C ARG A 84 -6.37 -1.82 -6.35
N ASN A 85 -5.66 -0.81 -6.80
CA ASN A 85 -4.26 -0.93 -7.23
C ASN A 85 -3.33 -1.42 -6.10
N TYR A 86 -3.57 -1.00 -4.85
CA TYR A 86 -2.83 -1.52 -3.70
C TYR A 86 -3.13 -2.99 -3.46
N ARG A 87 -4.42 -3.42 -3.55
CA ARG A 87 -4.81 -4.82 -3.39
C ARG A 87 -4.22 -5.71 -4.47
N GLU A 88 -4.40 -5.35 -5.73
CA GLU A 88 -3.89 -6.13 -6.86
C GLU A 88 -2.37 -6.32 -6.78
N ARG A 89 -1.62 -5.25 -6.49
CA ARG A 89 -0.15 -5.38 -6.33
C ARG A 89 0.23 -6.23 -5.14
N TYR A 90 -0.49 -6.11 -4.04
CA TYR A 90 -0.23 -6.92 -2.87
C TYR A 90 -0.51 -8.40 -3.16
N GLU A 91 -1.69 -8.72 -3.63
CA GLU A 91 -2.16 -10.08 -3.87
C GLU A 91 -1.31 -10.81 -4.90
N HIS A 92 -0.90 -10.12 -5.99
CA HIS A 92 -0.13 -10.77 -7.05
C HIS A 92 1.38 -10.79 -6.79
N ASN A 93 1.93 -9.71 -6.25
CA ASN A 93 3.39 -9.53 -6.23
C ASN A 93 4.01 -9.69 -4.84
N ILE A 94 3.27 -9.50 -3.75
CA ILE A 94 3.84 -9.44 -2.39
C ILE A 94 3.36 -10.62 -1.55
N GLN A 95 2.06 -10.85 -1.52
CA GLN A 95 1.42 -11.87 -0.70
C GLN A 95 2.00 -13.27 -0.87
N PRO A 96 2.29 -13.77 -2.12
CA PRO A 96 2.82 -15.12 -2.30
C PRO A 96 4.17 -15.36 -1.60
N PHE A 97 4.94 -14.31 -1.36
CA PHE A 97 6.28 -14.39 -0.78
C PHE A 97 6.28 -14.22 0.74
N ILE A 98 5.53 -13.25 1.24
CA ILE A 98 5.64 -12.85 2.66
C ILE A 98 4.29 -12.77 3.38
N GLY A 99 3.14 -12.99 2.72
CA GLY A 99 1.81 -12.79 3.29
C GLY A 99 1.59 -13.53 4.61
N SER A 100 2.00 -14.81 4.67
CA SER A 100 1.88 -15.67 5.86
C SER A 100 2.95 -15.43 6.92
N MET A 101 4.01 -14.67 6.61
CA MET A 101 5.07 -14.36 7.57
C MET A 101 4.57 -13.44 8.68
N LEU A 102 5.15 -13.56 9.87
CA LEU A 102 4.92 -12.56 10.91
C LEU A 102 5.54 -11.23 10.49
N LEU A 103 4.77 -10.16 10.63
CA LEU A 103 5.19 -8.81 10.19
C LEU A 103 6.54 -8.38 10.79
N ARG A 104 6.81 -8.75 12.04
CA ARG A 104 8.06 -8.46 12.75
C ARG A 104 9.28 -9.24 12.23
N ASP A 105 9.04 -10.37 11.56
CA ASP A 105 10.10 -11.28 11.11
C ASP A 105 10.53 -11.00 9.67
N VAL A 106 9.81 -10.13 8.96
CA VAL A 106 10.14 -9.69 7.60
C VAL A 106 11.45 -8.91 7.61
N LYS A 107 12.39 -9.34 6.79
CA LYS A 107 13.71 -8.74 6.66
C LYS A 107 13.89 -8.07 5.29
N GLN A 108 14.90 -7.22 5.18
CA GLN A 108 15.29 -6.58 3.92
C GLN A 108 15.46 -7.59 2.77
N ILE A 109 16.09 -8.74 3.07
CA ILE A 109 16.35 -9.77 2.06
C ILE A 109 15.05 -10.35 1.47
N ASP A 110 13.99 -10.46 2.26
CA ASP A 110 12.71 -10.97 1.80
C ASP A 110 12.06 -9.97 0.83
N CYS A 111 12.11 -8.67 1.14
CA CYS A 111 11.66 -7.63 0.23
C CYS A 111 12.50 -7.55 -1.06
N GLN A 112 13.83 -7.74 -0.95
CA GLN A 112 14.70 -7.76 -2.12
C GLN A 112 14.40 -8.95 -3.04
N ARG A 113 14.12 -10.14 -2.48
CA ARG A 113 13.76 -11.34 -3.26
C ARG A 113 12.48 -11.15 -4.06
N ILE A 114 11.48 -10.43 -3.51
CA ILE A 114 10.26 -10.10 -4.25
C ILE A 114 10.59 -9.32 -5.51
N LEU A 115 11.40 -8.27 -5.40
CA LEU A 115 11.73 -7.42 -6.55
C LEU A 115 12.61 -8.16 -7.56
N ASN A 116 13.57 -8.95 -7.11
CA ASN A 116 14.41 -9.75 -7.99
C ASN A 116 13.58 -10.80 -8.77
N ALA A 117 12.60 -11.43 -8.10
CA ALA A 117 11.71 -12.39 -8.77
C ALA A 117 10.79 -11.75 -9.82
N MET A 118 10.66 -10.43 -9.82
CA MET A 118 9.86 -9.69 -10.81
C MET A 118 10.67 -9.23 -12.02
N GLU A 119 12.03 -9.30 -11.98
CA GLU A 119 12.88 -8.69 -13.00
C GLU A 119 12.68 -9.31 -14.40
N ASP A 120 12.44 -10.62 -14.47
CA ASP A 120 12.29 -11.33 -15.74
C ASP A 120 10.87 -11.20 -16.36
N ASP A 121 9.84 -11.05 -15.51
CA ASP A 121 8.44 -11.14 -15.92
C ASP A 121 7.73 -9.78 -16.00
N TYR A 122 8.26 -8.73 -15.36
CA TYR A 122 7.56 -7.46 -15.22
C TYR A 122 8.37 -6.26 -15.73
N ALA A 123 7.66 -5.32 -16.34
CA ALA A 123 8.25 -4.05 -16.72
C ALA A 123 8.78 -3.29 -15.47
N GLY A 124 9.90 -2.58 -15.63
CA GLY A 124 10.52 -1.82 -14.55
C GLY A 124 9.59 -0.80 -13.86
N SER A 125 8.58 -0.28 -14.58
CA SER A 125 7.53 0.56 -14.00
C SER A 125 6.65 -0.19 -12.99
N THR A 126 6.33 -1.45 -13.24
CA THR A 126 5.56 -2.33 -12.35
C THR A 126 6.38 -2.68 -11.10
N ILE A 127 7.66 -3.02 -11.29
CA ILE A 127 8.60 -3.26 -10.19
C ILE A 127 8.71 -2.03 -9.28
N ARG A 128 8.85 -0.84 -9.87
CA ARG A 128 8.87 0.43 -9.13
C ARG A 128 7.59 0.64 -8.32
N GLN A 129 6.43 0.34 -8.90
CA GLN A 129 5.15 0.49 -8.20
C GLN A 129 5.01 -0.49 -7.04
N THR A 130 5.47 -1.74 -7.20
CA THR A 130 5.52 -2.74 -6.11
C THR A 130 6.46 -2.29 -5.00
N TYR A 131 7.66 -1.80 -5.35
CA TYR A 131 8.61 -1.20 -4.39
C TYR A 131 7.97 -0.08 -3.57
N MET A 132 7.27 0.87 -4.23
CA MET A 132 6.60 1.98 -3.56
C MET A 132 5.44 1.51 -2.67
N THR A 133 4.71 0.49 -3.10
CA THR A 133 3.63 -0.11 -2.32
C THR A 133 4.18 -0.73 -1.03
N MET A 134 5.24 -1.54 -1.12
CA MET A 134 5.92 -2.09 0.06
C MET A 134 6.45 -0.97 0.97
N GLY A 135 7.08 0.04 0.40
CA GLY A 135 7.59 1.19 1.15
C GLY A 135 6.50 1.90 1.97
N THR A 136 5.37 2.20 1.34
CA THR A 136 4.24 2.88 2.01
C THR A 136 3.61 2.01 3.09
N PHE A 137 3.39 0.74 2.79
CA PHE A 137 2.81 -0.25 3.67
C PHE A 137 3.67 -0.49 4.92
N PHE A 138 4.96 -0.76 4.77
CA PHE A 138 5.87 -0.97 5.91
C PHE A 138 6.19 0.33 6.67
N LYS A 139 6.19 1.48 5.99
CA LYS A 139 6.28 2.77 6.67
C LYS A 139 5.13 2.95 7.64
N SER A 140 3.91 2.68 7.21
CA SER A 140 2.73 2.74 8.06
C SER A 140 2.81 1.72 9.22
N ALA A 141 3.33 0.51 8.97
CA ALA A 141 3.56 -0.47 10.04
C ALA A 141 4.54 0.05 11.10
N ARG A 142 5.61 0.71 10.69
CA ARG A 142 6.58 1.32 11.60
C ARG A 142 5.99 2.50 12.38
N GLU A 143 5.23 3.36 11.72
CA GLU A 143 4.56 4.51 12.34
C GLU A 143 3.50 4.09 13.38
N ASN A 144 2.95 2.88 13.23
CA ASN A 144 2.04 2.26 14.20
C ASN A 144 2.77 1.34 15.20
N ASP A 145 4.11 1.41 15.27
CA ASP A 145 4.96 0.62 16.17
C ASP A 145 4.79 -0.90 16.07
N LEU A 146 4.35 -1.41 14.90
CA LEU A 146 4.20 -2.84 14.63
C LEU A 146 5.54 -3.51 14.32
N ILE A 147 6.49 -2.74 13.80
CA ILE A 147 7.85 -3.15 13.47
C ILE A 147 8.85 -2.11 13.94
N ALA A 148 9.99 -2.56 14.46
CA ALA A 148 11.05 -1.67 14.95
C ALA A 148 11.89 -1.08 13.81
N LYS A 149 12.14 -1.87 12.75
CA LYS A 149 12.93 -1.47 11.59
C LYS A 149 12.10 -1.55 10.33
N HIS A 150 12.38 -0.65 9.39
CA HIS A 150 11.72 -0.65 8.09
C HIS A 150 12.36 -1.69 7.16
N PRO A 151 11.65 -2.75 6.70
CA PRO A 151 12.27 -3.80 5.90
C PRO A 151 12.75 -3.34 4.53
N MET A 152 12.27 -2.19 4.06
CA MET A 152 12.69 -1.61 2.78
C MET A 152 13.99 -0.79 2.88
N ASP A 153 14.53 -0.58 4.07
CA ASP A 153 15.78 0.15 4.23
C ASP A 153 16.92 -0.61 3.56
N GLY A 154 17.53 0.01 2.52
CA GLY A 154 18.59 -0.59 1.73
C GLY A 154 18.15 -1.54 0.60
N VAL A 155 16.84 -1.79 0.42
CA VAL A 155 16.32 -2.51 -0.75
C VAL A 155 16.53 -1.67 -2.01
N ARG A 156 16.98 -2.33 -3.09
CA ARG A 156 17.27 -1.69 -4.37
C ARG A 156 16.45 -2.32 -5.48
N TYR A 157 16.11 -1.53 -6.47
CA TYR A 157 15.53 -1.99 -7.72
C TYR A 157 16.15 -1.22 -8.89
N THR A 158 16.20 -1.86 -10.05
CA THR A 158 16.67 -1.21 -11.28
C THR A 158 15.64 -0.18 -11.73
N LYS A 159 16.03 1.10 -11.72
CA LYS A 159 15.13 2.16 -12.20
C LYS A 159 14.92 1.99 -13.70
N PRO A 160 13.67 2.00 -14.18
CA PRO A 160 13.42 2.00 -15.60
C PRO A 160 14.01 3.27 -16.21
N VAL A 161 14.92 3.09 -17.16
CA VAL A 161 15.44 4.18 -17.97
C VAL A 161 14.48 4.33 -19.15
N ARG A 162 13.77 5.46 -19.23
CA ARG A 162 13.03 5.82 -20.45
C ARG A 162 14.00 6.41 -21.44
N ALA A 163 14.11 5.80 -22.59
CA ALA A 163 14.76 6.44 -23.74
C ALA A 163 13.91 7.67 -24.17
N PRO A 164 14.52 8.75 -24.65
CA PRO A 164 13.79 9.91 -25.17
C PRO A 164 12.78 9.53 -26.27
N ASP A 165 13.08 8.51 -27.05
CA ASP A 165 12.27 8.03 -28.17
C ASP A 165 11.08 7.13 -27.74
N ASP A 166 10.95 6.80 -26.46
CA ASP A 166 9.81 6.01 -25.92
C ASP A 166 8.51 6.85 -25.81
N ILE A 167 8.57 8.15 -26.08
CA ILE A 167 7.39 9.01 -26.03
C ILE A 167 6.87 9.17 -27.45
N HIS A 168 5.87 8.36 -27.80
CA HIS A 168 5.18 8.47 -29.07
C HIS A 168 4.05 9.51 -28.96
N PHE A 169 4.08 10.47 -29.85
CA PHE A 169 3.01 11.46 -30.03
C PHE A 169 2.72 11.61 -31.54
N LEU A 170 1.47 11.89 -31.87
CA LEU A 170 1.09 12.14 -33.25
C LEU A 170 1.50 13.56 -33.64
N THR A 171 2.22 13.70 -34.73
CA THR A 171 2.44 14.99 -35.38
C THR A 171 1.11 15.55 -35.91
N VAL A 172 1.03 16.84 -36.21
CA VAL A 172 -0.17 17.47 -36.78
C VAL A 172 -0.60 16.77 -38.09
N ALA A 173 0.36 16.36 -38.92
CA ALA A 173 0.08 15.64 -40.15
C ALA A 173 -0.53 14.27 -39.90
N GLU A 174 0.02 13.52 -38.95
CA GLU A 174 -0.51 12.19 -38.54
C GLU A 174 -1.87 12.31 -37.87
N GLN A 175 -2.13 13.35 -37.06
CA GLN A 175 -3.45 13.60 -36.49
C GLN A 175 -4.49 13.82 -37.58
N LYS A 176 -4.16 14.63 -38.60
CA LYS A 176 -5.04 14.86 -39.74
C LYS A 176 -5.30 13.57 -40.50
N GLN A 177 -4.26 12.80 -40.82
CA GLN A 177 -4.38 11.51 -41.47
C GLN A 177 -5.23 10.53 -40.67
N PHE A 178 -5.04 10.47 -39.36
CA PHE A 178 -5.83 9.64 -38.48
C PHE A 178 -7.32 10.02 -38.50
N LEU A 179 -7.62 11.34 -38.35
CA LEU A 179 -9.01 11.81 -38.42
C LEU A 179 -9.66 11.57 -39.75
N ASP A 180 -8.92 11.72 -40.87
CA ASP A 180 -9.41 11.42 -42.21
C ASP A 180 -9.76 9.94 -42.35
N ALA A 181 -8.92 9.03 -41.88
CA ALA A 181 -9.19 7.62 -41.87
C ALA A 181 -10.36 7.23 -40.94
N ALA A 182 -10.53 7.93 -39.83
CA ALA A 182 -11.57 7.67 -38.85
C ALA A 182 -12.96 8.27 -39.20
N LYS A 183 -13.12 9.02 -40.28
CA LYS A 183 -14.36 9.75 -40.63
C LYS A 183 -15.63 8.92 -40.57
N HIS A 184 -15.53 7.65 -40.92
CA HIS A 184 -16.68 6.71 -40.94
C HIS A 184 -16.77 5.88 -39.66
N SER A 185 -15.90 6.10 -38.69
CA SER A 185 -15.94 5.41 -37.40
C SER A 185 -17.08 5.93 -36.52
N HIS A 186 -17.77 5.02 -35.84
CA HIS A 186 -18.75 5.37 -34.80
C HIS A 186 -18.16 6.30 -33.72
N ASN A 187 -16.86 6.21 -33.49
CA ASN A 187 -16.14 6.95 -32.44
C ASN A 187 -15.45 8.23 -32.97
N TYR A 188 -15.73 8.67 -34.20
CA TYR A 188 -15.08 9.82 -34.82
C TYR A 188 -15.13 11.08 -33.93
N ALA A 189 -16.33 11.42 -33.41
CA ALA A 189 -16.51 12.59 -32.58
C ALA A 189 -15.66 12.55 -31.29
N GLN A 190 -15.49 11.37 -30.71
CA GLN A 190 -14.65 11.15 -29.54
C GLN A 190 -13.17 11.35 -29.86
N TYR A 191 -12.70 10.84 -31.00
CA TYR A 191 -11.31 11.01 -31.42
C TYR A 191 -11.00 12.47 -31.73
N ALA A 192 -11.88 13.16 -32.46
CA ALA A 192 -11.74 14.57 -32.74
C ALA A 192 -11.69 15.40 -31.45
N LEU A 193 -12.63 15.16 -30.54
CA LEU A 193 -12.69 15.88 -29.25
C LEU A 193 -11.42 15.70 -28.45
N ILE A 194 -10.90 14.46 -28.32
CA ILE A 194 -9.68 14.19 -27.53
C ILE A 194 -8.47 14.87 -28.17
N LEU A 195 -8.33 14.80 -29.49
CA LEU A 195 -7.18 15.39 -30.19
C LEU A 195 -7.18 16.92 -30.09
N GLU A 196 -8.36 17.56 -30.20
CA GLU A 196 -8.49 19.02 -30.15
C GLU A 196 -8.38 19.58 -28.70
N THR A 197 -8.83 18.82 -27.69
CA THR A 197 -8.91 19.32 -26.31
C THR A 197 -7.85 18.78 -25.37
N GLY A 198 -7.21 17.65 -25.71
CA GLY A 198 -6.29 16.94 -24.81
C GLY A 198 -6.96 16.27 -23.59
N LEU A 199 -8.27 16.09 -23.60
CA LEU A 199 -9.00 15.43 -22.52
C LEU A 199 -8.52 13.99 -22.32
N ARG A 200 -8.43 13.56 -21.05
CA ARG A 200 -8.25 12.15 -20.75
C ARG A 200 -9.53 11.37 -21.09
N THR A 201 -9.39 10.10 -21.46
CA THR A 201 -10.54 9.25 -21.83
C THR A 201 -11.67 9.30 -20.80
N GLY A 202 -11.35 9.20 -19.50
CA GLY A 202 -12.34 9.26 -18.43
C GLY A 202 -13.03 10.63 -18.31
N GLU A 203 -12.34 11.71 -18.59
CA GLU A 203 -12.87 13.07 -18.60
C GLU A 203 -13.80 13.26 -19.81
N MET A 204 -13.38 12.77 -20.99
CA MET A 204 -14.22 12.80 -22.21
C MET A 204 -15.52 12.00 -22.03
N ILE A 205 -15.45 10.79 -21.47
CA ILE A 205 -16.64 9.97 -21.19
C ILE A 205 -17.54 10.64 -20.13
N GLY A 206 -16.95 11.36 -19.18
CA GLY A 206 -17.65 12.09 -18.13
C GLY A 206 -18.26 13.42 -18.55
N LEU A 207 -17.96 13.89 -19.78
CA LEU A 207 -18.42 15.17 -20.26
C LEU A 207 -19.93 15.19 -20.49
N THR A 208 -20.58 16.27 -20.08
CA THR A 208 -22.02 16.53 -20.27
C THR A 208 -22.22 17.90 -20.88
N TRP A 209 -23.37 18.12 -21.52
CA TRP A 209 -23.67 19.35 -22.26
C TRP A 209 -23.62 20.61 -21.39
N ASP A 210 -23.96 20.49 -20.11
CA ASP A 210 -23.91 21.55 -19.11
C ASP A 210 -22.45 22.00 -18.76
N ALA A 211 -21.46 21.22 -19.15
CA ALA A 211 -20.06 21.56 -18.97
C ALA A 211 -19.50 22.47 -20.10
N ILE A 212 -20.29 22.76 -21.12
CA ILE A 212 -19.90 23.57 -22.28
C ILE A 212 -20.59 24.94 -22.20
N ASP A 213 -19.80 26.00 -22.08
CA ASP A 213 -20.26 27.38 -22.20
C ASP A 213 -20.08 27.84 -23.67
N TRP A 214 -21.17 27.87 -24.40
CA TRP A 214 -21.17 28.20 -25.82
C TRP A 214 -20.91 29.70 -26.09
N GLU A 215 -21.21 30.58 -25.13
CA GLU A 215 -20.95 32.02 -25.28
C GLU A 215 -19.48 32.32 -25.06
N LYS A 216 -18.85 31.69 -24.09
CA LYS A 216 -17.44 31.87 -23.76
C LYS A 216 -16.50 30.91 -24.52
N HIS A 217 -17.05 29.99 -25.30
CA HIS A 217 -16.30 28.94 -25.99
C HIS A 217 -15.36 28.17 -25.04
N THR A 218 -15.88 27.83 -23.84
CA THR A 218 -15.10 27.14 -22.83
C THR A 218 -15.75 25.80 -22.45
N LEU A 219 -14.89 24.85 -22.10
CA LEU A 219 -15.27 23.53 -21.62
C LEU A 219 -14.71 23.34 -20.21
N THR A 220 -15.57 22.98 -19.26
CA THR A 220 -15.19 22.77 -17.85
C THR A 220 -15.11 21.28 -17.54
N VAL A 221 -13.94 20.81 -17.14
CA VAL A 221 -13.73 19.43 -16.70
C VAL A 221 -13.90 19.34 -15.20
N ASN A 222 -15.04 18.84 -14.74
CA ASN A 222 -15.39 18.76 -13.33
C ASN A 222 -15.60 17.33 -12.83
N LYS A 223 -15.62 16.34 -13.73
CA LYS A 223 -15.81 14.93 -13.40
C LYS A 223 -15.07 14.01 -14.37
N THR A 224 -14.80 12.80 -13.90
CA THR A 224 -14.26 11.72 -14.70
C THR A 224 -15.07 10.47 -14.46
N LEU A 225 -15.39 9.72 -15.51
CA LEU A 225 -16.07 8.45 -15.41
C LEU A 225 -15.09 7.31 -15.62
N GLU A 226 -15.31 6.22 -14.91
CA GLU A 226 -14.55 5.00 -15.02
C GLU A 226 -15.49 3.82 -15.27
N TYR A 227 -15.17 3.02 -16.29
CA TYR A 227 -15.86 1.75 -16.50
C TYR A 227 -15.25 0.68 -15.59
N ARG A 228 -16.08 0.03 -14.78
CA ARG A 228 -15.68 -1.12 -13.96
C ARG A 228 -16.38 -2.36 -14.46
N HIS A 229 -15.59 -3.35 -14.85
CA HIS A 229 -16.12 -4.64 -15.23
C HIS A 229 -17.04 -5.19 -14.13
N LYS A 230 -18.26 -5.61 -14.49
CA LYS A 230 -19.33 -6.09 -13.59
C LYS A 230 -19.99 -5.06 -12.67
N GLN A 231 -19.52 -3.81 -12.60
CA GLN A 231 -20.11 -2.77 -11.76
C GLN A 231 -20.70 -1.60 -12.58
N GLY A 232 -20.45 -1.56 -13.90
CA GLY A 232 -20.91 -0.49 -14.78
C GLY A 232 -20.02 0.75 -14.75
N VAL A 233 -20.61 1.91 -15.10
CA VAL A 233 -19.93 3.21 -15.16
C VAL A 233 -20.13 3.95 -13.83
N TRP A 234 -19.07 4.58 -13.33
CA TRP A 234 -19.04 5.35 -12.08
C TRP A 234 -18.51 6.76 -12.30
#